data_acc6c57e05fea0d5b57cd0561d7f5aac
#
_entry.id   acc6c57e05fea0d5b57cd0561d7f5aac
#
_cell.length_a   1.000
_cell.length_b   1.000
_cell.length_c   1.000
_cell.angle_alpha   90.00
_cell.angle_beta   90.00
_cell.angle_gamma   90.00
#
_symmetry.space_group_name_H-M   'P 1'
#
loop_
_entity.id
_entity.type
_entity.pdbx_description
1 polymer ?
#
loop_
_entity_poly.entity_id
_entity_poly.type
_entity_poly.pdbx_seq_one_letter_code
_entity_poly.pdbx_strand_id
1 'polypeptide(L)'
;MGKYFGTDGVRGVAGADLTCELAMKIGRGAAAVLTGSTGHRPRILIGKDTRQSGDMLEAALTAGLCSVGADVESLGVLPTPAVAYLVGRYNADAGIVISASHNPMEFNGIKIFKGDGYKLPDEVENRIEAHIFKNCEDIKICDGAEIGRVHRLDTAVDDYV
;
A
#
# COMPACT_ATOMS: atom_id res chain seq x y z
N MET A 1 -17.31 2.11 -8.81
CA MET A 1 -16.07 2.88 -8.56
C MET A 1 -16.24 3.74 -7.33
N GLY A 2 -15.27 3.73 -6.45
CA GLY A 2 -15.35 4.47 -5.22
C GLY A 2 -14.94 5.94 -5.37
N LYS A 3 -15.00 6.67 -4.28
CA LYS A 3 -14.61 8.08 -4.23
C LYS A 3 -13.10 8.28 -4.32
N TYR A 4 -12.31 7.39 -3.71
CA TYR A 4 -10.85 7.49 -3.68
C TYR A 4 -10.18 6.63 -4.74
N PHE A 5 -10.57 5.38 -4.86
CA PHE A 5 -9.98 4.46 -5.82
C PHE A 5 -10.57 4.66 -7.21
N GLY A 6 -9.72 5.08 -8.14
CA GLY A 6 -10.07 5.10 -9.55
C GLY A 6 -9.44 3.90 -10.27
N THR A 7 -9.40 3.97 -11.59
CA THR A 7 -8.83 2.91 -12.43
C THR A 7 -7.36 2.62 -12.08
N ASP A 8 -6.61 3.66 -11.73
CA ASP A 8 -5.18 3.58 -11.45
C ASP A 8 -4.86 3.79 -9.96
N GLY A 9 -5.75 3.36 -9.07
CA GLY A 9 -5.58 3.52 -7.64
C GLY A 9 -6.01 4.89 -7.14
N VAL A 10 -5.45 5.32 -6.02
CA VAL A 10 -5.74 6.62 -5.42
C VAL A 10 -4.69 7.60 -5.90
N ARG A 11 -5.09 8.68 -6.58
CA ARG A 11 -4.18 9.69 -7.12
C ARG A 11 -4.58 11.08 -6.69
N GLY A 12 -3.62 11.98 -6.64
CA GLY A 12 -3.86 13.39 -6.38
C GLY A 12 -2.57 14.15 -6.18
N VAL A 13 -2.70 15.45 -5.90
CA VAL A 13 -1.56 16.29 -5.57
C VAL A 13 -1.07 15.90 -4.18
N ALA A 14 0.19 15.46 -4.10
CA ALA A 14 0.77 15.01 -2.84
C ALA A 14 0.80 16.14 -1.83
N GLY A 15 0.29 15.88 -0.63
CA GLY A 15 0.21 16.86 0.44
C GLY A 15 -1.05 17.72 0.43
N ALA A 16 -1.78 17.75 -0.69
CA ALA A 16 -3.04 18.50 -0.81
C ALA A 16 -4.24 17.56 -0.89
N ASP A 17 -4.27 16.71 -1.90
CA ASP A 17 -5.33 15.70 -2.07
C ASP A 17 -4.92 14.36 -1.47
N LEU A 18 -3.72 13.89 -1.82
CA LEU A 18 -3.15 12.67 -1.30
C LEU A 18 -2.21 13.05 -0.14
N THR A 19 -2.79 13.10 1.05
CA THR A 19 -2.11 13.52 2.27
C THR A 19 -1.50 12.35 3.03
N CYS A 20 -0.63 12.64 3.99
CA CYS A 20 -0.11 11.61 4.91
C CYS A 20 -1.26 10.93 5.67
N GLU A 21 -2.26 11.71 6.11
CA GLU A 21 -3.41 11.20 6.83
C GLU A 21 -4.19 10.22 5.97
N LEU A 22 -4.42 10.55 4.69
CA LEU A 22 -5.11 9.65 3.77
C LEU A 22 -4.28 8.41 3.51
N ALA A 23 -2.98 8.54 3.28
CA ALA A 23 -2.09 7.41 3.06
C ALA A 23 -2.10 6.44 4.24
N MET A 24 -2.07 6.97 5.48
CA MET A 24 -2.15 6.15 6.68
C MET A 24 -3.48 5.40 6.76
N LYS A 25 -4.58 6.08 6.43
CA LYS A 25 -5.91 5.44 6.42
C LYS A 25 -6.00 4.35 5.34
N ILE A 26 -5.42 4.58 4.18
CA ILE A 26 -5.35 3.55 3.13
C ILE A 26 -4.60 2.34 3.67
N GLY A 27 -3.47 2.54 4.34
CA GLY A 27 -2.70 1.47 4.94
C GLY A 27 -3.51 0.68 5.98
N ARG A 28 -4.20 1.38 6.87
CA ARG A 28 -5.03 0.76 7.89
C ARG A 28 -6.18 -0.03 7.28
N GLY A 29 -6.88 0.56 6.32
CA GLY A 29 -7.97 -0.11 5.63
C GLY A 29 -7.51 -1.35 4.87
N ALA A 30 -6.40 -1.24 4.16
CA ALA A 30 -5.85 -2.36 3.42
C ALA A 30 -5.44 -3.50 4.35
N ALA A 31 -4.74 -3.19 5.45
CA ALA A 31 -4.34 -4.21 6.42
C ALA A 31 -5.55 -4.90 7.05
N ALA A 32 -6.58 -4.14 7.42
CA ALA A 32 -7.78 -4.72 8.02
C ALA A 32 -8.49 -5.68 7.06
N VAL A 33 -8.66 -5.28 5.80
CA VAL A 33 -9.31 -6.11 4.79
C VAL A 33 -8.50 -7.36 4.49
N LEU A 34 -7.18 -7.21 4.34
CA LEU A 34 -6.31 -8.35 4.03
C LEU A 34 -6.19 -9.32 5.20
N THR A 35 -6.11 -8.83 6.43
CA THR A 35 -6.10 -9.69 7.61
C THR A 35 -7.36 -10.56 7.67
N GLY A 36 -8.51 -9.96 7.40
CA GLY A 36 -9.77 -10.70 7.37
C GLY A 36 -9.82 -11.74 6.27
N SER A 37 -9.10 -11.55 5.19
CA SER A 37 -9.11 -12.44 4.03
C SER A 37 -8.13 -13.61 4.15
N THR A 38 -6.97 -13.37 4.77
CA THR A 38 -5.87 -14.36 4.76
C THR A 38 -5.84 -15.27 5.98
N GLY A 39 -6.40 -14.83 7.10
CA GLY A 39 -6.35 -15.59 8.35
C GLY A 39 -4.97 -15.64 9.00
N HIS A 40 -3.97 -14.96 8.46
CA HIS A 40 -2.63 -14.82 9.01
C HIS A 40 -2.19 -13.37 8.93
N ARG A 41 -1.06 -13.04 9.54
CA ARG A 41 -0.49 -11.68 9.48
C ARG A 41 -0.13 -11.35 8.03
N PRO A 42 -0.73 -10.33 7.43
CA PRO A 42 -0.41 -9.98 6.05
C PRO A 42 1.04 -9.53 5.90
N ARG A 43 1.64 -9.88 4.78
CA ARG A 43 2.98 -9.45 4.39
C ARG A 43 2.84 -8.65 3.10
N ILE A 44 3.23 -7.38 3.14
CA ILE A 44 2.94 -6.44 2.06
C ILE A 44 4.22 -5.80 1.56
N LEU A 45 4.41 -5.84 0.24
CA LEU A 45 5.55 -5.20 -0.40
C LEU A 45 5.20 -3.76 -0.77
N ILE A 46 6.14 -2.84 -0.63
CA ILE A 46 5.96 -1.45 -1.07
C ILE A 46 7.14 -1.04 -1.95
N GLY A 47 6.82 -0.60 -3.15
CA GLY A 47 7.78 0.01 -4.05
C GLY A 47 7.32 1.42 -4.41
N LYS A 48 8.24 2.25 -4.91
CA LYS A 48 7.93 3.63 -5.28
C LYS A 48 8.77 4.05 -6.48
N ASP A 49 8.33 5.12 -7.16
CA ASP A 49 9.15 5.77 -8.16
C ASP A 49 10.03 6.85 -7.49
N THR A 50 10.66 7.70 -8.30
CA THR A 50 11.63 8.68 -7.81
C THR A 50 11.04 9.99 -7.33
N ARG A 51 9.71 10.11 -7.26
CA ARG A 51 9.06 11.37 -6.85
C ARG A 51 9.43 11.72 -5.42
N GLN A 52 9.63 13.01 -5.17
CA GLN A 52 10.02 13.51 -3.86
C GLN A 52 9.03 13.11 -2.76
N SER A 53 7.74 13.14 -3.06
CA SER A 53 6.70 12.79 -2.08
C SER A 53 6.62 11.31 -1.77
N GLY A 54 7.34 10.46 -2.53
CA GLY A 54 7.31 9.01 -2.33
C GLY A 54 7.74 8.59 -0.94
N ASP A 55 8.81 9.19 -0.42
CA ASP A 55 9.31 8.84 0.92
C ASP A 55 8.28 9.14 2.01
N MET A 56 7.65 10.31 1.94
CA MET A 56 6.64 10.73 2.90
C MET A 56 5.43 9.79 2.86
N LEU A 57 4.95 9.51 1.66
CA LEU A 57 3.76 8.66 1.50
C LEU A 57 4.06 7.21 1.89
N GLU A 58 5.25 6.71 1.58
CA GLU A 58 5.66 5.37 2.01
C GLU A 58 5.69 5.27 3.54
N ALA A 59 6.24 6.28 4.21
CA ALA A 59 6.30 6.28 5.67
C ALA A 59 4.90 6.28 6.30
N ALA A 60 3.99 7.10 5.78
CA ALA A 60 2.62 7.17 6.29
C ALA A 60 1.85 5.88 6.04
N LEU A 61 1.97 5.33 4.83
CA LEU A 61 1.33 4.08 4.44
C LEU A 61 1.84 2.93 5.30
N THR A 62 3.16 2.86 5.48
CA THR A 62 3.82 1.84 6.30
C THR A 62 3.34 1.91 7.75
N ALA A 63 3.27 3.11 8.32
CA ALA A 63 2.76 3.29 9.68
C ALA A 63 1.33 2.76 9.81
N GLY A 64 0.47 3.06 8.83
CA GLY A 64 -0.90 2.57 8.81
C GLY A 64 -0.97 1.05 8.76
N LEU A 65 -0.22 0.44 7.86
CA LEU A 65 -0.18 -1.02 7.72
C LEU A 65 0.30 -1.71 8.99
N CYS A 66 1.41 -1.24 9.53
CA CYS A 66 2.00 -1.84 10.74
C CYS A 66 1.09 -1.66 11.96
N SER A 67 0.37 -0.55 12.05
CA SER A 67 -0.52 -0.27 13.19
C SER A 67 -1.69 -1.26 13.27
N VAL A 68 -2.00 -1.95 12.18
CA VAL A 68 -3.07 -2.96 12.12
C VAL A 68 -2.49 -4.37 12.02
N GLY A 69 -1.18 -4.53 12.17
CA GLY A 69 -0.55 -5.83 12.29
C GLY A 69 -0.01 -6.41 10.99
N ALA A 70 0.04 -5.65 9.92
CA ALA A 70 0.68 -6.12 8.69
C ALA A 70 2.19 -5.89 8.75
N ASP A 71 2.96 -6.85 8.23
CA ASP A 71 4.40 -6.67 8.04
C ASP A 71 4.64 -6.04 6.68
N VAL A 72 5.61 -5.15 6.61
CA VAL A 72 5.94 -4.41 5.39
C VAL A 72 7.35 -4.73 4.96
N GLU A 73 7.53 -5.00 3.68
CA GLU A 73 8.85 -5.15 3.07
C GLU A 73 9.03 -4.01 2.07
N SER A 74 10.00 -3.14 2.34
CA SER A 74 10.29 -2.00 1.47
C SER A 74 11.22 -2.45 0.35
N LEU A 75 10.79 -2.23 -0.89
CA LEU A 75 11.55 -2.61 -2.09
C LEU A 75 12.43 -1.47 -2.61
N GLY A 76 12.22 -0.26 -2.10
CA GLY A 76 12.90 0.92 -2.62
C GLY A 76 12.30 1.40 -3.93
N VAL A 77 13.14 1.98 -4.79
CA VAL A 77 12.70 2.54 -6.07
C VAL A 77 12.70 1.45 -7.13
N LEU A 78 11.51 1.12 -7.63
CA LEU A 78 11.30 0.10 -8.66
C LEU A 78 10.14 0.53 -9.57
N PRO A 79 10.14 0.10 -10.84
CA PRO A 79 8.99 0.35 -11.72
C PRO A 79 7.77 -0.48 -11.28
N THR A 80 6.58 0.02 -11.62
CA THR A 80 5.32 -0.64 -11.26
C THR A 80 5.28 -2.12 -11.63
N PRO A 81 5.68 -2.54 -12.86
CA PRO A 81 5.65 -3.96 -13.20
C PRO A 81 6.54 -4.82 -12.29
N ALA A 82 7.62 -4.26 -11.77
CA ALA A 82 8.51 -4.99 -10.87
C ALA A 82 7.82 -5.36 -9.57
N VAL A 83 7.06 -4.42 -9.00
CA VAL A 83 6.32 -4.69 -7.76
C VAL A 83 5.29 -5.77 -7.99
N ALA A 84 4.52 -5.67 -9.06
CA ALA A 84 3.51 -6.68 -9.40
C ALA A 84 4.13 -8.08 -9.56
N TYR A 85 5.30 -8.16 -10.21
CA TYR A 85 6.02 -9.41 -10.38
C TYR A 85 6.52 -9.98 -9.04
N LEU A 86 7.11 -9.12 -8.22
CA LEU A 86 7.75 -9.56 -6.98
C LEU A 86 6.73 -10.01 -5.92
N VAL A 87 5.51 -9.50 -5.96
CA VAL A 87 4.44 -9.98 -5.06
C VAL A 87 4.27 -11.48 -5.21
N GLY A 88 4.19 -11.98 -6.43
CA GLY A 88 4.10 -13.42 -6.69
C GLY A 88 5.38 -14.16 -6.34
N ARG A 89 6.53 -13.62 -6.72
CA ARG A 89 7.82 -14.26 -6.49
C ARG A 89 8.12 -14.45 -4.99
N TYR A 90 7.76 -13.47 -4.17
CA TYR A 90 8.01 -13.55 -2.72
C TYR A 90 6.84 -14.13 -1.95
N ASN A 91 5.77 -14.54 -2.62
CA ASN A 91 4.54 -15.03 -1.98
C ASN A 91 3.98 -14.03 -0.96
N ALA A 92 4.04 -12.75 -1.29
CA ALA A 92 3.44 -11.72 -0.44
C ALA A 92 1.93 -11.70 -0.61
N ASP A 93 1.23 -11.18 0.39
CA ASP A 93 -0.23 -11.10 0.36
C ASP A 93 -0.72 -9.97 -0.52
N ALA A 94 0.07 -8.91 -0.63
CA ALA A 94 -0.22 -7.78 -1.51
C ALA A 94 1.05 -7.00 -1.82
N GLY A 95 0.96 -6.18 -2.85
CA GLY A 95 2.01 -5.23 -3.20
C GLY A 95 1.41 -3.85 -3.40
N ILE A 96 2.14 -2.82 -3.01
CA ILE A 96 1.70 -1.44 -3.16
C ILE A 96 2.78 -0.67 -3.91
N VAL A 97 2.35 0.12 -4.89
CA VAL A 97 3.23 1.01 -5.65
C VAL A 97 2.82 2.44 -5.37
N ILE A 98 3.81 3.27 -5.08
CA ILE A 98 3.61 4.71 -4.89
C ILE A 98 4.17 5.38 -6.15
N SER A 99 3.26 5.75 -7.05
CA SER A 99 3.63 6.35 -8.34
C SER A 99 2.41 6.99 -8.98
N ALA A 100 2.62 8.05 -9.74
CA ALA A 100 1.58 8.67 -10.56
C ALA A 100 1.90 8.58 -12.05
N SER A 101 2.75 7.65 -12.44
CA SER A 101 3.10 7.36 -13.82
C SER A 101 3.64 8.59 -14.56
N HIS A 102 2.88 9.12 -15.54
CA HIS A 102 3.31 10.26 -16.38
C HIS A 102 2.79 11.60 -15.88
N ASN A 103 2.09 11.65 -14.75
CA ASN A 103 1.57 12.91 -14.24
C ASN A 103 2.69 13.84 -13.77
N PRO A 104 2.44 15.18 -13.72
CA PRO A 104 3.43 16.12 -13.22
C PRO A 104 3.99 15.76 -11.84
N MET A 105 5.14 16.30 -11.51
CA MET A 105 5.92 15.94 -10.33
C MET A 105 5.16 16.10 -9.01
N GLU A 106 4.28 17.08 -8.92
CA GLU A 106 3.49 17.35 -7.71
C GLU A 106 2.42 16.29 -7.43
N PHE A 107 2.07 15.47 -8.44
CA PHE A 107 1.13 14.36 -8.25
C PHE A 107 1.83 13.13 -7.72
N ASN A 108 1.06 12.30 -7.03
CA ASN A 108 1.50 10.95 -6.69
C ASN A 108 0.26 10.04 -6.62
N GLY A 109 0.46 8.79 -6.36
CA GLY A 109 -0.62 7.82 -6.31
C GLY A 109 -0.24 6.59 -5.52
N ILE A 110 -1.26 5.86 -5.09
CA ILE A 110 -1.10 4.59 -4.38
C ILE A 110 -1.94 3.55 -5.11
N LYS A 111 -1.29 2.50 -5.60
CA LYS A 111 -1.94 1.41 -6.32
C LYS A 111 -1.63 0.10 -5.60
N ILE A 112 -2.66 -0.72 -5.41
CA ILE A 112 -2.53 -1.97 -4.65
C ILE A 112 -2.76 -3.16 -5.60
N PHE A 113 -1.85 -4.12 -5.53
CA PHE A 113 -1.95 -5.40 -6.23
C PHE A 113 -2.20 -6.51 -5.21
N LYS A 114 -3.01 -7.48 -5.59
CA LYS A 114 -3.20 -8.67 -4.74
C LYS A 114 -2.07 -9.68 -4.95
N GLY A 115 -2.09 -10.77 -4.20
CA GLY A 115 -1.00 -11.74 -4.16
C GLY A 115 -0.62 -12.39 -5.49
N ASP A 116 -1.50 -12.35 -6.49
CA ASP A 116 -1.22 -12.85 -7.83
C ASP A 116 -0.61 -11.78 -8.76
N GLY A 117 -0.40 -10.57 -8.27
CA GLY A 117 0.18 -9.47 -9.04
C GLY A 117 -0.83 -8.67 -9.85
N TYR A 118 -2.10 -9.02 -9.78
CA TYR A 118 -3.15 -8.27 -10.47
C TYR A 118 -3.75 -7.21 -9.56
N LYS A 119 -4.39 -6.20 -10.19
CA LYS A 119 -5.08 -5.14 -9.47
C LYS A 119 -6.14 -5.72 -8.53
N LEU A 120 -6.37 -5.08 -7.38
CA LEU A 120 -7.44 -5.48 -6.48
C LEU A 120 -8.80 -5.41 -7.20
N PRO A 121 -9.69 -6.38 -6.97
CA PRO A 121 -11.07 -6.26 -7.43
C PRO A 121 -11.74 -5.02 -6.85
N ASP A 122 -12.69 -4.43 -7.59
CA ASP A 122 -13.42 -3.25 -7.13
C ASP A 122 -14.10 -3.49 -5.79
N GLU A 123 -14.61 -4.69 -5.55
CA GLU A 123 -15.24 -5.05 -4.29
C GLU A 123 -14.29 -4.89 -3.11
N VAL A 124 -13.03 -5.30 -3.27
CA VAL A 124 -12.01 -5.18 -2.23
C VAL A 124 -11.65 -3.71 -2.00
N GLU A 125 -11.49 -2.95 -3.09
CA GLU A 125 -11.24 -1.52 -2.99
C GLU A 125 -12.37 -0.80 -2.26
N ASN A 126 -13.61 -1.18 -2.54
CA ASN A 126 -14.77 -0.59 -1.87
C ASN A 126 -14.77 -0.89 -0.37
N ARG A 127 -14.35 -2.07 0.02
CA ARG A 127 -14.23 -2.43 1.44
C ARG A 127 -13.17 -1.59 2.15
N ILE A 128 -12.05 -1.34 1.48
CA ILE A 128 -11.01 -0.45 2.01
C ILE A 128 -11.55 0.97 2.16
N GLU A 129 -12.25 1.46 1.15
CA GLU A 129 -12.85 2.79 1.19
C GLU A 129 -13.87 2.95 2.30
N ALA A 130 -14.64 1.91 2.58
CA ALA A 130 -15.62 1.94 3.66
C ALA A 130 -14.94 2.25 5.00
N HIS A 131 -13.75 1.68 5.24
CA HIS A 131 -12.98 2.01 6.44
C HIS A 131 -12.48 3.45 6.41
N ILE A 132 -12.04 3.94 5.26
CA ILE A 132 -11.55 5.32 5.12
C ILE A 132 -12.68 6.32 5.44
N PHE A 133 -13.89 6.07 4.93
CA PHE A 133 -15.05 6.93 5.20
C PHE A 133 -15.41 7.00 6.68
N LYS A 134 -15.06 5.98 7.46
CA LYS A 134 -15.27 5.95 8.91
C LYS A 134 -14.04 6.43 9.67
N ASN A 135 -13.07 7.06 9.00
CA ASN A 135 -11.78 7.46 9.56
C ASN A 135 -11.05 6.30 10.25
N CYS A 136 -11.26 5.08 9.78
CA CYS A 136 -10.70 3.85 10.35
C CYS A 136 -11.07 3.63 11.83
N GLU A 137 -12.14 4.26 12.32
CA GLU A 137 -12.57 4.14 13.71
C GLU A 137 -13.09 2.73 14.02
N ASP A 138 -13.54 2.00 13.02
CA ASP A 138 -13.99 0.61 13.17
C ASP A 138 -12.85 -0.41 13.12
N ILE A 139 -11.60 0.04 13.03
CA ILE A 139 -10.43 -0.83 12.98
C ILE A 139 -9.72 -0.81 14.31
N LYS A 140 -9.44 -2.01 14.84
CA LYS A 140 -8.67 -2.15 16.07
C LYS A 140 -7.18 -1.92 15.78
N ILE A 141 -6.59 -0.97 16.47
CA ILE A 141 -5.15 -0.72 16.39
C ILE A 141 -4.42 -1.73 17.29
N CYS A 142 -3.37 -2.34 16.77
CA CYS A 142 -2.59 -3.33 17.50
C CYS A 142 -1.64 -2.68 18.50
N ASP A 143 -1.19 -3.46 19.48
CA ASP A 143 -0.16 -3.05 20.42
C ASP A 143 0.86 -4.18 20.62
N GLY A 144 1.98 -3.84 21.24
CA GLY A 144 3.02 -4.81 21.61
C GLY A 144 3.49 -5.65 20.43
N ALA A 145 3.51 -6.96 20.62
CA ALA A 145 4.02 -7.90 19.63
C ALA A 145 3.12 -8.03 18.40
N GLU A 146 1.91 -7.50 18.44
CA GLU A 146 0.99 -7.58 17.31
C GLU A 146 1.26 -6.49 16.26
N ILE A 147 2.03 -5.46 16.61
CA ILE A 147 2.42 -4.42 15.67
C ILE A 147 3.30 -5.02 14.59
N GLY A 148 3.03 -4.67 13.33
CA GLY A 148 3.81 -5.16 12.20
C GLY A 148 5.22 -4.61 12.16
N ARG A 149 6.11 -5.32 11.49
CA ARG A 149 7.52 -4.94 11.33
C ARG A 149 7.80 -4.47 9.91
N VAL A 150 8.86 -3.68 9.77
CA VAL A 150 9.34 -3.23 8.47
C VAL A 150 10.69 -3.87 8.19
N HIS A 151 10.83 -4.49 7.02
CA HIS A 151 12.09 -5.02 6.53
C HIS A 151 12.41 -4.38 5.19
N ARG A 152 13.69 -4.11 4.96
CA ARG A 152 14.15 -3.63 3.67
C ARG A 152 14.69 -4.82 2.86
N LEU A 153 14.18 -4.96 1.62
CA LEU A 153 14.67 -5.99 0.71
C LEU A 153 15.68 -5.38 -0.27
N ASP A 154 16.96 -5.49 0.07
CA ASP A 154 18.03 -4.90 -0.74
C ASP A 154 18.26 -5.63 -2.05
N THR A 155 17.75 -6.87 -2.18
CA THR A 155 17.92 -7.70 -3.37
C THR A 155 16.80 -7.58 -4.37
N ALA A 156 15.81 -6.70 -4.13
CA ALA A 156 14.60 -6.62 -4.97
C ALA A 156 14.91 -6.33 -6.44
N VAL A 157 15.84 -5.42 -6.70
CA VAL A 157 16.23 -5.08 -8.08
C VAL A 157 16.85 -6.29 -8.77
N ASP A 158 17.77 -6.98 -8.10
CA ASP A 158 18.42 -8.16 -8.65
C ASP A 158 17.42 -9.30 -8.93
N ASP A 159 16.45 -9.46 -8.04
CA ASP A 159 15.43 -10.50 -8.18
C ASP A 159 14.47 -10.22 -9.32
N TYR A 160 14.27 -8.96 -9.67
CA TYR A 160 13.40 -8.59 -10.80
C TYR A 160 14.11 -8.71 -12.14
N VAL A 161 15.38 -8.33 -12.20
CA VAL A 161 16.17 -8.30 -13.46
C VAL A 161 16.54 -9.71 -13.99
#